data_637ae8f780742bc13ef59dc7a4cb5f80
#
_entry.id   637ae8f780742bc13ef59dc7a4cb5f80
#
_cell.length_a   1.000
_cell.length_b   1.000
_cell.length_c   1.000
_cell.angle_alpha   90.00
_cell.angle_beta   90.00
_cell.angle_gamma   90.00
#
_symmetry.space_group_name_H-M   'P 1'
#
loop_
_entity.id
_entity.type
_entity.pdbx_description
1 polymer ?
#
loop_
_entity_poly.entity_id
_entity_poly.type
_entity_poly.pdbx_seq_one_letter_code
_entity_poly.pdbx_strand_id
1 'polypeptide(L)'
;MKKIIYKILRLLGMKKIKMVFELIWIKSYLTETGFVKSYTKGFPVDRNDHNYPWWTYSFTDFLKGRLKNDMSIFEYGAGNSTIFLSNFVGTVTSVEHDELWYKDLKNKLKKNVRLIYSKP
;
A
#
# COMPACT_ATOMS: atom_id res chain seq x y z
N MET A 1 2.32 -14.41 -28.81
CA MET A 1 1.02 -13.86 -28.40
C MET A 1 1.03 -12.34 -28.25
N LYS A 2 1.83 -11.72 -27.35
CA LYS A 2 1.88 -10.26 -27.14
C LYS A 2 2.08 -9.43 -28.43
N LYS A 3 3.04 -9.79 -29.28
CA LYS A 3 3.32 -9.06 -30.54
C LYS A 3 2.12 -9.02 -31.50
N ILE A 4 1.31 -10.07 -31.54
CA ILE A 4 0.13 -10.16 -32.40
C ILE A 4 -0.98 -9.24 -31.88
N ILE A 5 -1.23 -9.24 -30.57
CA ILE A 5 -2.21 -8.36 -29.92
C ILE A 5 -1.84 -6.89 -30.16
N TYR A 6 -0.57 -6.50 -30.02
CA TYR A 6 -0.11 -5.15 -30.30
C TYR A 6 -0.30 -4.72 -31.76
N LYS A 7 -0.09 -5.65 -32.69
CA LYS A 7 -0.30 -5.37 -34.14
C LYS A 7 -1.78 -5.12 -34.43
N ILE A 8 -2.68 -5.91 -33.84
CA ILE A 8 -4.13 -5.77 -33.99
C ILE A 8 -4.61 -4.45 -33.33
N LEU A 9 -4.21 -4.14 -32.10
CA LEU A 9 -4.57 -2.89 -31.42
C LEU A 9 -4.09 -1.64 -32.17
N ARG A 10 -2.92 -1.71 -32.84
CA ARG A 10 -2.39 -0.63 -33.65
C ARG A 10 -3.19 -0.45 -34.93
N LEU A 11 -3.58 -1.54 -35.61
CA LEU A 11 -4.41 -1.54 -36.82
C LEU A 11 -5.81 -0.95 -36.53
N LEU A 12 -6.36 -1.20 -35.35
CA LEU A 12 -7.66 -0.68 -34.91
C LEU A 12 -7.59 0.76 -34.37
N GLY A 13 -6.44 1.45 -34.48
CA GLY A 13 -6.29 2.80 -33.95
C GLY A 13 -6.34 2.92 -32.40
N MET A 14 -6.35 1.80 -31.69
CA MET A 14 -6.57 1.73 -30.26
C MET A 14 -5.26 1.93 -29.45
N LYS A 15 -4.51 3.00 -29.77
CA LYS A 15 -3.22 3.31 -29.08
C LYS A 15 -3.36 3.46 -27.56
N LYS A 16 -4.46 4.05 -27.09
CA LYS A 16 -4.73 4.22 -25.65
C LYS A 16 -4.91 2.89 -24.93
N ILE A 17 -5.59 1.92 -25.56
CA ILE A 17 -5.78 0.57 -24.99
C ILE A 17 -4.45 -0.18 -24.94
N LYS A 18 -3.60 -0.02 -25.96
CA LYS A 18 -2.24 -0.57 -25.92
C LYS A 18 -1.46 -0.04 -24.70
N MET A 19 -1.51 1.27 -24.45
CA MET A 19 -0.82 1.91 -23.33
C MET A 19 -1.33 1.39 -21.98
N VAL A 20 -2.65 1.26 -21.82
CA VAL A 20 -3.27 0.69 -20.61
C VAL A 20 -2.84 -0.77 -20.43
N PHE A 21 -2.81 -1.55 -21.50
CA PHE A 21 -2.37 -2.95 -21.45
C PHE A 21 -0.89 -3.08 -21.06
N GLU A 22 -0.03 -2.19 -21.55
CA GLU A 22 1.38 -2.12 -21.16
C GLU A 22 1.55 -1.75 -19.69
N LEU A 23 0.75 -0.81 -19.17
CA LEU A 23 0.78 -0.38 -17.77
C LEU A 23 0.33 -1.48 -16.80
N ILE A 24 -0.64 -2.31 -17.22
CA ILE A 24 -1.26 -3.32 -16.34
C ILE A 24 -0.58 -4.70 -16.47
N TRP A 25 -0.11 -5.09 -17.65
CA TRP A 25 0.31 -6.47 -17.97
C TRP A 25 1.79 -6.67 -18.23
N ILE A 26 2.57 -5.61 -18.38
CA ILE A 26 4.02 -5.69 -18.51
C ILE A 26 4.63 -5.33 -17.15
N LYS A 27 5.86 -5.78 -16.89
CA LYS A 27 6.68 -5.31 -15.78
C LYS A 27 6.73 -3.79 -15.78
N SER A 28 5.77 -3.17 -15.17
CA SER A 28 5.62 -1.73 -15.03
C SER A 28 5.75 -1.37 -13.56
N TYR A 29 6.00 -0.12 -13.27
CA TYR A 29 6.01 0.40 -11.91
C TYR A 29 4.74 0.00 -11.12
N LEU A 30 3.57 0.03 -11.77
CA LEU A 30 2.30 -0.34 -11.14
C LEU A 30 2.20 -1.83 -10.76
N THR A 31 2.74 -2.73 -11.60
CA THR A 31 2.75 -4.16 -11.27
C THR A 31 3.82 -4.52 -10.25
N GLU A 32 4.98 -3.84 -10.32
CA GLU A 32 6.09 -4.09 -9.41
C GLU A 32 5.87 -3.52 -8.01
N THR A 33 5.07 -2.46 -7.87
CA THR A 33 4.72 -1.88 -6.57
C THR A 33 3.58 -2.60 -5.87
N GLY A 34 2.76 -3.39 -6.60
CA GLY A 34 1.57 -4.05 -6.06
C GLY A 34 0.27 -3.27 -6.29
N PHE A 35 0.29 -2.18 -7.09
CA PHE A 35 -0.91 -1.37 -7.35
C PHE A 35 -2.06 -2.18 -7.92
N VAL A 36 -1.79 -3.04 -8.91
CA VAL A 36 -2.82 -3.87 -9.55
C VAL A 36 -3.44 -4.84 -8.53
N LYS A 37 -2.63 -5.41 -7.64
CA LYS A 37 -3.11 -6.28 -6.56
C LYS A 37 -3.96 -5.51 -5.56
N SER A 38 -3.51 -4.33 -5.13
CA SER A 38 -4.25 -3.46 -4.23
C SER A 38 -5.63 -3.10 -4.80
N TYR A 39 -5.68 -2.75 -6.08
CA TYR A 39 -6.92 -2.42 -6.77
C TYR A 39 -7.89 -3.60 -6.82
N THR A 40 -7.40 -4.81 -7.13
CA THR A 40 -8.25 -6.01 -7.22
C THR A 40 -8.72 -6.50 -5.85
N LYS A 41 -7.94 -6.28 -4.79
CA LYS A 41 -8.28 -6.67 -3.42
C LYS A 41 -9.14 -5.65 -2.67
N GLY A 42 -9.17 -4.40 -3.15
CA GLY A 42 -9.86 -3.31 -2.46
C GLY A 42 -9.15 -2.79 -1.20
N PHE A 43 -7.91 -3.22 -0.94
CA PHE A 43 -7.06 -2.72 0.15
C PHE A 43 -5.57 -2.74 -0.23
N PRO A 44 -4.74 -1.86 0.38
CA PRO A 44 -3.36 -1.69 -0.04
C PRO A 44 -2.47 -2.86 0.36
N VAL A 45 -1.78 -3.42 -0.63
CA VAL A 45 -0.75 -4.46 -0.47
C VAL A 45 0.44 -4.17 -1.39
N ASP A 46 1.60 -4.69 -1.02
CA ASP A 46 2.75 -4.73 -1.92
C ASP A 46 2.64 -5.89 -2.94
N ARG A 47 3.64 -6.04 -3.80
CA ARG A 47 3.71 -7.14 -4.79
C ARG A 47 3.71 -8.55 -4.18
N ASN A 48 4.11 -8.67 -2.90
CA ASN A 48 4.21 -9.94 -2.16
C ASN A 48 3.01 -10.16 -1.24
N ASP A 49 1.96 -9.35 -1.37
CA ASP A 49 0.75 -9.39 -0.55
C ASP A 49 0.94 -8.97 0.92
N HIS A 50 2.05 -8.30 1.26
CA HIS A 50 2.20 -7.71 2.58
C HIS A 50 1.38 -6.43 2.73
N ASN A 51 0.93 -6.13 3.95
CA ASN A 51 0.25 -4.88 4.26
C ASN A 51 1.08 -3.68 3.84
N TYR A 52 0.45 -2.76 3.10
CA TYR A 52 1.09 -1.57 2.57
C TYR A 52 0.28 -0.33 2.93
N PRO A 53 0.91 0.82 3.25
CA PRO A 53 0.19 2.04 3.55
C PRO A 53 -0.61 2.55 2.34
N TRP A 54 -1.72 3.24 2.58
CA TRP A 54 -2.50 3.89 1.52
C TRP A 54 -1.89 5.24 1.12
N TRP A 55 -0.59 5.25 0.97
CA TRP A 55 0.20 6.40 0.51
C TRP A 55 0.66 6.17 -0.93
N THR A 56 1.24 7.21 -1.55
CA THR A 56 1.91 6.99 -2.85
C THR A 56 3.11 6.06 -2.67
N TYR A 57 3.33 5.19 -3.62
CA TYR A 57 4.46 4.24 -3.54
C TYR A 57 5.80 4.96 -3.42
N SER A 58 6.00 6.07 -4.18
CA SER A 58 7.21 6.88 -4.11
C SER A 58 7.44 7.49 -2.73
N PHE A 59 6.37 7.95 -2.05
CA PHE A 59 6.48 8.45 -0.66
C PHE A 59 6.85 7.33 0.31
N THR A 60 6.24 6.16 0.14
CA THR A 60 6.54 5.01 1.00
C THR A 60 7.99 4.55 0.83
N ASP A 61 8.51 4.50 -0.40
CA ASP A 61 9.92 4.16 -0.67
C ASP A 61 10.87 5.21 -0.09
N PHE A 62 10.54 6.50 -0.25
CA PHE A 62 11.29 7.60 0.35
C PHE A 62 11.33 7.49 1.89
N LEU A 63 10.18 7.22 2.50
CA LEU A 63 10.07 7.11 3.95
C LEU A 63 10.81 5.88 4.48
N LYS A 64 10.64 4.73 3.83
CA LYS A 64 11.26 3.46 4.21
C LYS A 64 12.78 3.55 4.37
N GLY A 65 13.45 4.31 3.50
CA GLY A 65 14.89 4.53 3.59
C GLY A 65 15.33 5.45 4.75
N ARG A 66 14.39 6.07 5.48
CA ARG A 66 14.64 7.03 6.56
C ARG A 66 14.19 6.55 7.93
N LEU A 67 13.31 5.56 7.97
CA LEU A 67 12.84 4.98 9.23
C LEU A 67 13.96 4.22 9.93
N LYS A 68 14.06 4.38 11.26
CA LYS A 68 15.07 3.74 12.11
C LYS A 68 14.42 3.21 13.39
N ASN A 69 15.02 2.18 13.97
CA ASN A 69 14.51 1.53 15.18
C ASN A 69 14.53 2.41 16.45
N ASP A 70 15.26 3.51 16.46
CA ASP A 70 15.29 4.47 17.55
C ASP A 70 14.19 5.55 17.44
N MET A 71 13.43 5.56 16.35
CA MET A 71 12.36 6.52 16.13
C MET A 71 11.07 6.12 16.86
N SER A 72 10.34 7.15 17.31
CA SER A 72 8.97 7.07 17.78
C SER A 72 8.08 7.84 16.82
N ILE A 73 7.01 7.20 16.35
CA ILE A 73 6.07 7.81 15.40
C ILE A 73 4.71 7.95 16.06
N PHE A 74 4.06 9.07 15.76
CA PHE A 74 2.67 9.33 16.07
C PHE A 74 1.87 9.51 14.78
N GLU A 75 0.68 8.89 14.69
CA GLU A 75 -0.23 9.04 13.56
C GLU A 75 -1.70 9.21 14.00
N TYR A 76 -2.46 9.95 13.20
CA TYR A 76 -3.91 10.01 13.29
C TYR A 76 -4.53 9.03 12.28
N GLY A 77 -5.46 8.21 12.73
CA GLY A 77 -6.00 7.08 12.00
C GLY A 77 -5.04 5.89 12.04
N ALA A 78 -5.56 4.73 12.39
CA ALA A 78 -4.77 3.52 12.44
C ALA A 78 -5.13 2.55 11.31
N GLY A 79 -4.16 1.78 10.81
CA GLY A 79 -4.43 0.84 9.72
C GLY A 79 -3.20 0.12 9.21
N ASN A 80 -3.16 -0.10 7.90
CA ASN A 80 -2.00 -0.72 7.25
C ASN A 80 -0.73 0.13 7.39
N SER A 81 -0.85 1.47 7.52
CA SER A 81 0.27 2.35 7.84
C SER A 81 0.89 2.02 9.19
N THR A 82 0.05 1.82 10.22
CA THR A 82 0.50 1.42 11.56
C THR A 82 1.27 0.12 11.52
N ILE A 83 0.72 -0.89 10.84
CA ILE A 83 1.36 -2.21 10.69
C ILE A 83 2.69 -2.06 9.94
N PHE A 84 2.72 -1.28 8.85
CA PHE A 84 3.92 -1.01 8.08
C PHE A 84 5.00 -0.33 8.93
N LEU A 85 4.67 0.80 9.57
CA LEU A 85 5.59 1.59 10.39
C LEU A 85 6.17 0.76 11.54
N SER A 86 5.37 -0.07 12.18
CA SER A 86 5.81 -0.94 13.27
C SER A 86 6.93 -1.92 12.90
N ASN A 87 7.17 -2.14 11.60
CA ASN A 87 8.26 -2.98 11.13
C ASN A 87 9.62 -2.26 11.09
N PHE A 88 9.63 -0.94 11.16
CA PHE A 88 10.83 -0.14 10.89
C PHE A 88 11.24 0.78 12.04
N VAL A 89 10.36 1.01 13.02
CA VAL A 89 10.60 1.96 14.11
C VAL A 89 10.45 1.31 15.48
N GLY A 90 11.01 1.95 16.49
CA GLY A 90 10.96 1.45 17.87
C GLY A 90 9.55 1.48 18.47
N THR A 91 8.81 2.57 18.25
CA THR A 91 7.44 2.70 18.75
C THR A 91 6.53 3.42 17.74
N VAL A 92 5.27 2.99 17.68
CA VAL A 92 4.21 3.68 16.95
C VAL A 92 3.06 3.96 17.94
N THR A 93 2.59 5.21 17.97
CA THR A 93 1.38 5.57 18.70
C THR A 93 0.34 6.03 17.67
N SER A 94 -0.79 5.32 17.58
CA SER A 94 -1.86 5.61 16.63
C SER A 94 -3.16 5.90 17.37
N VAL A 95 -3.88 6.94 16.94
CA VAL A 95 -5.19 7.30 17.48
C VAL A 95 -6.26 6.96 16.44
N GLU A 96 -7.25 6.16 16.85
CA GLU A 96 -8.35 5.71 15.99
C GLU A 96 -9.70 6.13 16.60
N HIS A 97 -10.61 6.58 15.76
CA HIS A 97 -11.94 7.06 16.17
C HIS A 97 -13.06 6.08 15.82
N ASP A 98 -12.88 5.19 14.85
CA ASP A 98 -13.84 4.14 14.53
C ASP A 98 -13.66 2.97 15.51
N GLU A 99 -14.70 2.71 16.30
CA GLU A 99 -14.68 1.68 17.35
C GLU A 99 -14.57 0.26 16.78
N LEU A 100 -15.25 -0.02 15.67
CA LEU A 100 -15.22 -1.34 15.04
C LEU A 100 -13.84 -1.62 14.45
N TRP A 101 -13.30 -0.63 13.76
CA TRP A 101 -11.96 -0.71 13.18
C TRP A 101 -10.87 -0.82 14.26
N TYR A 102 -10.98 -0.05 15.35
CA TYR A 102 -10.09 -0.16 16.50
C TYR A 102 -10.06 -1.58 17.07
N LYS A 103 -11.24 -2.20 17.29
CA LYS A 103 -11.36 -3.57 17.83
C LYS A 103 -10.74 -4.61 16.90
N ASP A 104 -10.98 -4.50 15.61
CA ASP A 104 -10.42 -5.39 14.59
C ASP A 104 -8.90 -5.28 14.50
N LEU A 105 -8.39 -4.05 14.51
CA LEU A 105 -6.96 -3.79 14.34
C LEU A 105 -6.14 -4.18 15.58
N LYS A 106 -6.67 -3.99 16.78
CA LYS A 106 -5.98 -4.22 18.05
C LYS A 106 -5.28 -5.58 18.15
N ASN A 107 -5.92 -6.63 17.62
CA ASN A 107 -5.40 -7.99 17.67
C ASN A 107 -4.36 -8.30 16.55
N LYS A 108 -4.16 -7.38 15.62
CA LYS A 108 -3.25 -7.53 14.47
C LYS A 108 -1.93 -6.78 14.66
N LEU A 109 -1.84 -5.97 15.72
CA LEU A 109 -0.70 -5.07 15.92
C LEU A 109 0.44 -5.74 16.69
N LYS A 110 1.66 -5.27 16.43
CA LYS A 110 2.86 -5.66 17.15
C LYS A 110 2.93 -5.02 18.54
N LYS A 111 3.77 -5.57 19.41
CA LYS A 111 3.97 -5.10 20.81
C LYS A 111 4.51 -3.66 20.91
N ASN A 112 5.20 -3.18 19.86
CA ASN A 112 5.73 -1.81 19.79
C ASN A 112 4.69 -0.79 19.31
N VAL A 113 3.43 -1.18 19.16
CA VAL A 113 2.34 -0.26 18.78
C VAL A 113 1.45 0.02 19.98
N ARG A 114 1.25 1.31 20.27
CA ARG A 114 0.24 1.80 21.19
C ARG A 114 -0.95 2.33 20.42
N LEU A 115 -2.05 1.57 20.41
CA LEU A 115 -3.30 1.99 19.79
C LEU A 115 -4.21 2.65 20.83
N ILE A 116 -4.67 3.86 20.54
CA ILE A 116 -5.53 4.67 21.40
C ILE A 116 -6.88 4.84 20.69
N TYR A 117 -7.96 4.49 21.38
CA TYR A 117 -9.29 4.83 20.94
C TYR A 117 -9.67 6.23 21.42
N SER A 118 -10.09 7.11 20.53
CA SER A 118 -10.59 8.45 20.86
C SER A 118 -11.86 8.72 20.08
N LYS A 119 -12.97 8.90 20.77
CA LYS A 119 -14.22 9.34 20.13
C LYS A 119 -14.01 10.71 19.48
N PRO A 120 -14.72 11.00 18.35
CA PRO A 120 -14.74 12.31 17.74
C PRO A 120 -15.23 13.40 18.69
#